data_124ffcf235b509afcb01f483e58fa16e
#
_entry.id   124ffcf235b509afcb01f483e58fa16e
#
_cell.length_a   1.000
_cell.length_b   1.000
_cell.length_c   1.000
_cell.angle_alpha   90.00
_cell.angle_beta   90.00
_cell.angle_gamma   90.00
#
_symmetry.space_group_name_H-M   'P 1'
#
loop_
_entity.id
_entity.type
_entity.pdbx_description
1 polymer ?
#
loop_
_entity_poly.entity_id
_entity_poly.type
_entity_poly.pdbx_seq_one_letter_code
_entity_poly.pdbx_strand_id
1 'polypeptide(L)' 'MSVEDKVKEIIIEQLGVDPEEVTNDASFINDLGADSMDTVELVMALEEEFDIEIPDEEAEKLQSVGQAIDYIKAHTNA' A
#
# COMPACT_ATOMS: atom_id res chain seq x y z
N MET A 1 -14.35 8.96 2.59
CA MET A 1 -13.37 7.90 2.89
C MET A 1 -12.01 8.52 3.13
N SER A 2 -11.34 8.13 4.20
CA SER A 2 -10.02 8.68 4.50
C SER A 2 -8.95 8.08 3.59
N VAL A 3 -7.78 8.74 3.53
CA VAL A 3 -6.63 8.19 2.80
C VAL A 3 -6.29 6.80 3.34
N GLU A 4 -6.28 6.66 4.65
CA GLU A 4 -5.98 5.38 5.30
C GLU A 4 -6.93 4.29 4.87
N ASP A 5 -8.24 4.56 4.87
CA ASP A 5 -9.24 3.59 4.44
C ASP A 5 -9.06 3.22 2.97
N LYS A 6 -8.76 4.21 2.15
CA LYS A 6 -8.58 4.01 0.72
C LYS A 6 -7.36 3.12 0.44
N VAL A 7 -6.25 3.38 1.12
CA VAL A 7 -5.04 2.57 0.97
C VAL A 7 -5.33 1.13 1.37
N LYS A 8 -5.99 0.93 2.49
CA LYS A 8 -6.33 -0.43 2.95
C LYS A 8 -7.22 -1.16 1.97
N GLU A 9 -8.20 -0.46 1.41
CA GLU A 9 -9.10 -1.05 0.41
C GLU A 9 -8.33 -1.51 -0.83
N ILE A 10 -7.39 -0.70 -1.29
CA ILE A 10 -6.56 -1.06 -2.44
C ILE A 10 -5.71 -2.29 -2.14
N ILE A 11 -5.13 -2.35 -0.94
CA ILE A 11 -4.34 -3.51 -0.52
C ILE A 11 -5.18 -4.78 -0.52
N ILE A 12 -6.39 -4.70 0.01
CA ILE A 12 -7.31 -5.84 0.04
C ILE A 12 -7.59 -6.34 -1.37
N GLU A 13 -7.87 -5.43 -2.28
CA GLU A 13 -8.17 -5.78 -3.67
C GLU A 13 -6.97 -6.38 -4.39
N GLN A 14 -5.79 -5.79 -4.21
CA GLN A 14 -4.61 -6.23 -4.94
C GLN A 14 -4.05 -7.56 -4.42
N LEU A 15 -4.09 -7.77 -3.13
CA LEU A 15 -3.49 -8.95 -2.51
C LEU A 15 -4.52 -10.04 -2.20
N GLY A 16 -5.80 -9.74 -2.27
CA GLY A 16 -6.84 -10.73 -1.99
C GLY A 16 -6.85 -11.20 -0.54
N VAL A 17 -6.54 -10.31 0.40
CA VAL A 17 -6.48 -10.64 1.81
C VAL A 17 -7.72 -10.13 2.54
N ASP A 18 -7.96 -10.66 3.73
CA ASP A 18 -9.10 -10.22 4.55
C ASP A 18 -8.82 -8.84 5.16
N PRO A 19 -9.85 -8.00 5.29
CA PRO A 19 -9.66 -6.68 5.92
C PRO A 19 -9.04 -6.75 7.31
N GLU A 20 -9.33 -7.80 8.06
CA GLU A 20 -8.78 -7.98 9.41
C GLU A 20 -7.28 -8.17 9.43
N GLU A 21 -6.71 -8.65 8.32
CA GLU A 21 -5.27 -8.86 8.22
C GLU A 21 -4.51 -7.59 7.89
N VAL A 22 -5.21 -6.56 7.40
CA VAL A 22 -4.58 -5.33 6.94
C VAL A 22 -4.49 -4.35 8.11
N THR A 23 -3.52 -4.60 8.98
CA THR A 23 -3.22 -3.71 10.10
C THR A 23 -1.99 -2.87 9.76
N ASN A 24 -1.78 -1.78 10.50
CA ASN A 24 -0.64 -0.91 10.23
C ASN A 24 0.71 -1.62 10.36
N ASP A 25 0.79 -2.59 11.25
CA ASP A 25 2.02 -3.34 11.48
C ASP A 25 2.24 -4.49 10.50
N ALA A 26 1.24 -4.79 9.68
CA ALA A 26 1.33 -5.93 8.76
C ALA A 26 2.38 -5.68 7.69
N SER A 27 3.29 -6.65 7.52
CA SER A 27 4.26 -6.64 6.44
C SER A 27 3.61 -7.23 5.19
N PHE A 28 3.81 -6.60 4.04
CA PHE A 28 3.24 -7.09 2.80
C PHE A 28 3.70 -8.50 2.46
N ILE A 29 4.98 -8.77 2.65
CA ILE A 29 5.56 -10.07 2.30
C ILE A 29 5.34 -11.10 3.41
N ASN A 30 5.65 -10.74 4.64
CA ASN A 30 5.64 -11.69 5.75
C ASN A 30 4.24 -11.98 6.29
N ASP A 31 3.39 -10.96 6.36
CA ASP A 31 2.06 -11.10 6.96
C ASP A 31 0.95 -11.27 5.94
N LEU A 32 1.06 -10.60 4.80
CA LEU A 32 0.04 -10.62 3.78
C LEU A 32 0.37 -11.55 2.61
N GLY A 33 1.54 -12.16 2.63
CA GLY A 33 1.92 -13.15 1.63
C GLY A 33 2.17 -12.61 0.23
N ALA A 34 2.47 -11.32 0.11
CA ALA A 34 2.77 -10.72 -1.18
C ALA A 34 4.18 -11.11 -1.63
N ASP A 35 4.34 -11.34 -2.92
CA ASP A 35 5.69 -11.49 -3.49
C ASP A 35 6.12 -10.15 -4.11
N SER A 36 7.30 -10.14 -4.73
CA SER A 36 7.84 -8.89 -5.29
C SER A 36 6.97 -8.34 -6.42
N MET A 37 6.33 -9.19 -7.21
CA MET A 37 5.44 -8.72 -8.26
C MET A 37 4.16 -8.14 -7.69
N ASP A 38 3.64 -8.74 -6.63
CA ASP A 38 2.45 -8.23 -5.96
C ASP A 38 2.70 -6.83 -5.40
N THR A 39 3.88 -6.62 -4.81
CA THR A 39 4.21 -5.29 -4.27
C THR A 39 4.35 -4.25 -5.37
N VAL A 40 4.92 -4.61 -6.51
CA VAL A 40 5.02 -3.71 -7.65
C VAL A 40 3.63 -3.31 -8.15
N GLU A 41 2.74 -4.28 -8.30
CA GLU A 41 1.38 -4.02 -8.75
C GLU A 41 0.62 -3.15 -7.73
N LEU A 42 0.83 -3.40 -6.45
CA LEU A 42 0.23 -2.59 -5.41
C LEU A 42 0.69 -1.13 -5.50
N VAL A 43 1.99 -0.91 -5.67
CA VAL A 43 2.54 0.44 -5.80
C VAL A 43 1.92 1.14 -7.01
N MET A 44 1.80 0.44 -8.14
CA MET A 44 1.19 1.02 -9.34
C MET A 44 -0.27 1.39 -9.10
N ALA A 45 -1.01 0.55 -8.39
CA ALA A 45 -2.40 0.83 -8.06
C ALA A 45 -2.53 2.06 -7.18
N LEU A 46 -1.62 2.22 -6.22
CA LEU A 46 -1.61 3.40 -5.34
C LEU A 46 -1.28 4.66 -6.14
N GLU A 47 -0.34 4.57 -7.07
CA GLU A 47 0.02 5.71 -7.91
C GLU A 47 -1.17 6.19 -8.74
N GLU A 48 -1.91 5.26 -9.32
CA GLU A 48 -3.08 5.58 -10.13
C GLU A 48 -4.22 6.17 -9.30
N GLU A 49 -4.47 5.56 -8.15
CA GLU A 49 -5.60 5.97 -7.32
C GLU A 49 -5.40 7.36 -6.72
N PHE A 50 -4.18 7.69 -6.34
CA PHE A 50 -3.87 8.96 -5.69
C PHE A 50 -3.21 9.97 -6.62
N ASP A 51 -3.01 9.59 -7.87
CA ASP A 51 -2.40 10.45 -8.89
C ASP A 51 -1.05 11.01 -8.44
N ILE A 52 -0.20 10.12 -7.97
CA ILE A 52 1.16 10.46 -7.51
C ILE A 52 2.16 9.50 -8.17
N GLU A 53 3.43 9.89 -8.14
CA GLU A 53 4.51 9.02 -8.58
C GLU A 53 5.30 8.54 -7.37
N ILE A 54 5.54 7.24 -7.32
CA ILE A 54 6.36 6.64 -6.26
C ILE A 54 7.62 6.10 -6.92
N PRO A 55 8.77 6.78 -6.75
CA PRO A 55 10.03 6.30 -7.32
C PRO A 55 10.38 4.92 -6.78
N ASP A 56 11.11 4.14 -7.57
CA ASP A 56 11.49 2.79 -7.18
C ASP A 56 12.20 2.76 -5.83
N GLU A 57 13.06 3.73 -5.57
CA GLU A 57 13.77 3.82 -4.29
C GLU A 57 12.82 3.95 -3.11
N GLU A 58 11.77 4.73 -3.28
CA GLU A 58 10.77 4.92 -2.23
C GLU A 58 9.88 3.70 -2.11
N ALA A 59 9.52 3.09 -3.25
CA ALA A 59 8.70 1.89 -3.26
C ALA A 59 9.36 0.76 -2.47
N GLU A 60 10.66 0.64 -2.56
CA GLU A 60 11.41 -0.39 -1.81
C GLU A 60 11.29 -0.22 -0.30
N LYS A 61 11.05 0.99 0.16
CA LYS A 61 10.91 1.27 1.59
C LYS A 61 9.51 0.98 2.12
N LEU A 62 8.54 0.77 1.23
CA LEU A 62 7.15 0.53 1.62
C LEU A 62 6.95 -0.95 1.89
N GLN A 63 7.34 -1.40 3.06
CA GLN A 63 7.31 -2.81 3.43
C GLN A 63 6.14 -3.19 4.32
N SER A 64 5.46 -2.21 4.90
CA SER A 64 4.30 -2.46 5.74
C SER A 64 3.14 -1.55 5.36
N VAL A 65 1.95 -1.92 5.82
CA VAL A 65 0.74 -1.14 5.57
C VAL A 65 0.90 0.28 6.10
N GLY A 66 1.40 0.42 7.33
CA GLY A 66 1.59 1.74 7.95
C GLY A 66 2.55 2.63 7.17
N GLN A 67 3.64 2.05 6.68
CA GLN A 67 4.59 2.81 5.87
C GLN A 67 3.96 3.32 4.58
N ALA A 68 3.15 2.48 3.94
CA ALA A 68 2.45 2.89 2.72
C ALA A 68 1.45 4.02 3.00
N ILE A 69 0.69 3.89 4.09
CA ILE A 69 -0.27 4.92 4.48
C ILE A 69 0.44 6.24 4.74
N ASP A 70 1.52 6.20 5.51
CA ASP A 70 2.28 7.41 5.85
C ASP A 70 2.84 8.08 4.60
N TYR A 71 3.37 7.29 3.69
CA TYR A 71 3.91 7.81 2.44
C TYR A 71 2.82 8.52 1.62
N ILE A 72 1.69 7.87 1.45
CA ILE A 72 0.59 8.44 0.67
C ILE A 72 0.07 9.73 1.33
N LYS A 73 -0.08 9.73 2.64
CA LYS A 73 -0.52 10.94 3.36
C LYS A 73 0.43 12.11 3.15
N ALA A 74 1.73 11.81 3.09
CA ALA A 74 2.74 12.87 2.92
C ALA A 74 2.79 13.42 1.50
N HIS A 75 2.31 12.66 0.52
CA HIS A 75 2.45 13.00 -0.89
C HIS A 75 1.15 13.28 -1.62
N THR A 76 0.04 13.23 -0.94
CA THR A 76 -1.26 13.55 -1.53
C THR A 76 -1.85 14.76 -0.83
N ASN A 77 -2.72 15.49 -1.56
CA ASN A 77 -3.39 16.67 -1.02
C ASN A 77 -4.74 16.33 -0.37
N ALA A 78 -4.99 15.06 -0.17
CA ALA A 78 -6.26 14.64 0.42
C ALA A 78 -6.36 15.00 1.89
#